data_21cbb8f8be375f09f66c306dbf8e3807
#
_entry.id   21cbb8f8be375f09f66c306dbf8e3807
#
_cell.length_a   1.000
_cell.length_b   1.000
_cell.length_c   1.000
_cell.angle_alpha   90.00
_cell.angle_beta   90.00
_cell.angle_gamma   90.00
#
_symmetry.space_group_name_H-M   'P 1'
#
loop_
_entity.id
_entity.type
_entity.pdbx_description
1 polymer ?
#
loop_
_entity_poly.entity_id
_entity_poly.type
_entity_poly.pdbx_seq_one_letter_code
_entity_poly.pdbx_strand_id
1 'polypeptide(L)'
;MYNKIKILGIVGLAVSSMALGLANNSLVRVGADSLQEPGTIEHRIDFYYNYLRQEFTLSNGTKGKGNNLLYKTVTITGEHEITKPEDPTRKNYEFDGWYKEEGCKNEWNFTTDVVLKDTRLYAKWSVASAEEITEPPYTPPSTVLEESASVDYQVDSIMNFKISNDEIKVSKAALLKLEDSKDNVLPLMEYKAKNSKPLTATFADNKITLTCNGTNKVINVKDASEDYRVDNSNYETKAKNYENKALEEESHHVMLAGSSSIEFWTSSKEDLAPIVSYNHGIGGTTIEEWDECLNQRLVFPYKPKMVVYYVGINNVINSKQDAGTIWNNLSKFLNDTHAAMPNTKVQYIMMNLIPGYKGYYDVINSVNANVVQYQKSNASWLTLINPGEALIKENGEPNAAYFRTDGLHLSYYGYVVWGGIIKQSILEGLENY
;
A
#
# COMPACT_ATOMS: atom_id res chain seq x y z
N MET A 1 60.72 4.52 13.70
CA MET A 1 61.32 5.86 13.58
C MET A 1 60.82 6.51 12.31
N TYR A 2 59.73 7.24 12.40
CA TYR A 2 59.43 8.39 11.52
C TYR A 2 58.31 9.22 12.13
N ASN A 3 58.60 10.51 12.21
CA ASN A 3 57.92 11.51 13.00
C ASN A 3 56.51 11.87 12.50
N LYS A 4 55.63 12.10 13.47
CA LYS A 4 54.40 12.86 13.34
C LYS A 4 54.73 14.35 13.19
N ILE A 5 54.33 14.98 12.14
CA ILE A 5 54.31 16.44 12.02
C ILE A 5 52.87 16.91 12.27
N LYS A 6 52.70 17.58 13.43
CA LYS A 6 51.52 18.40 13.71
C LYS A 6 51.73 19.75 13.02
N ILE A 7 50.83 20.15 12.15
CA ILE A 7 50.79 21.51 11.65
C ILE A 7 49.69 22.26 12.46
N LEU A 8 50.12 23.12 13.34
CA LEU A 8 49.30 24.17 13.93
C LEU A 8 49.24 25.34 12.94
N GLY A 9 48.10 25.63 12.37
CA GLY A 9 47.88 26.83 11.59
C GLY A 9 47.41 27.97 12.50
N ILE A 10 48.30 28.90 12.77
CA ILE A 10 47.97 30.18 13.42
C ILE A 10 47.52 31.13 12.32
N VAL A 11 46.28 31.60 12.36
CA VAL A 11 45.79 32.69 11.51
C VAL A 11 46.08 34.01 12.24
N GLY A 12 47.08 34.74 11.73
CA GLY A 12 47.40 36.05 12.20
C GLY A 12 46.45 37.13 11.69
N LEU A 13 45.91 37.92 12.62
CA LEU A 13 45.22 39.15 12.29
C LEU A 13 46.23 40.20 11.81
N ALA A 14 46.04 40.72 10.62
CA ALA A 14 46.67 41.96 10.19
C ALA A 14 45.70 43.14 10.42
N VAL A 15 46.02 43.97 11.40
CA VAL A 15 45.39 45.27 11.61
C VAL A 15 46.14 46.30 10.80
N SER A 16 45.52 46.91 9.82
CA SER A 16 46.03 48.08 9.13
C SER A 16 45.20 49.31 9.55
N SER A 17 45.84 50.16 10.31
CA SER A 17 45.34 51.48 10.69
C SER A 17 45.60 52.50 9.59
N MET A 18 44.58 53.22 9.11
CA MET A 18 44.77 54.58 8.58
C MET A 18 43.64 55.49 9.06
N ALA A 19 44.10 56.63 9.60
CA ALA A 19 43.32 57.62 10.26
C ALA A 19 42.95 58.80 9.32
N LEU A 20 42.03 59.58 9.82
CA LEU A 20 41.67 60.99 9.58
C LEU A 20 40.63 61.31 8.52
N GLY A 21 39.56 61.92 9.07
CA GLY A 21 38.62 62.81 8.37
C GLY A 21 37.42 63.13 9.24
N LEU A 22 37.50 64.26 9.97
CA LEU A 22 36.44 64.84 10.80
C LEU A 22 35.22 65.30 9.98
N ALA A 23 34.00 65.01 10.40
CA ALA A 23 32.90 65.98 10.55
C ALA A 23 31.58 65.30 11.00
N ASN A 24 31.12 65.82 12.14
CA ASN A 24 29.72 66.03 12.58
C ASN A 24 28.67 64.91 12.71
N ASN A 25 28.40 64.64 13.98
CA ASN A 25 27.09 64.49 14.63
C ASN A 25 25.99 63.64 13.99
N SER A 26 25.91 62.39 14.48
CA SER A 26 24.70 61.89 15.16
C SER A 26 25.06 60.54 15.83
N LEU A 27 24.84 60.50 17.14
CA LEU A 27 24.95 59.25 17.93
C LEU A 27 23.85 58.30 17.53
N VAL A 28 24.14 57.41 16.59
CA VAL A 28 23.38 56.19 16.44
C VAL A 28 23.98 55.16 17.42
N ARG A 29 23.26 54.84 18.46
CA ARG A 29 23.55 53.66 19.28
C ARG A 29 23.37 52.45 18.36
N VAL A 30 24.47 51.89 17.85
CA VAL A 30 24.51 50.57 17.30
C VAL A 30 24.40 49.62 18.50
N GLY A 31 23.26 48.97 18.63
CA GLY A 31 23.09 47.89 19.58
C GLY A 31 24.19 46.84 19.31
N ALA A 32 24.76 46.31 20.39
CA ALA A 32 25.65 45.16 20.31
C ALA A 32 24.82 44.03 19.70
N ASP A 33 24.97 43.85 18.39
CA ASP A 33 24.53 42.59 17.77
C ASP A 33 25.29 41.48 18.46
N SER A 34 24.56 40.63 19.15
CA SER A 34 25.05 39.38 19.68
C SER A 34 25.78 38.67 18.55
N LEU A 35 27.07 38.44 18.69
CA LEU A 35 27.82 37.52 17.86
C LEU A 35 27.14 36.17 18.02
N GLN A 36 26.32 35.79 17.02
CA GLN A 36 25.73 34.49 16.94
C GLN A 36 26.92 33.53 16.75
N GLU A 37 27.15 32.67 17.70
CA GLU A 37 28.12 31.57 17.57
C GLU A 37 27.88 30.91 16.22
N PRO A 38 28.92 30.51 15.45
CA PRO A 38 28.73 29.83 14.19
C PRO A 38 27.89 28.59 14.46
N GLY A 39 26.66 28.59 13.97
CA GLY A 39 25.72 27.50 14.16
C GLY A 39 26.38 26.20 13.73
N THR A 40 26.40 25.23 14.60
CA THR A 40 26.87 23.89 14.29
C THR A 40 25.99 23.35 13.17
N ILE A 41 26.59 23.12 12.00
CA ILE A 41 25.88 22.59 10.83
C ILE A 41 25.50 21.15 11.16
N GLU A 42 24.21 20.85 11.13
CA GLU A 42 23.70 19.50 11.23
C GLU A 42 23.56 18.90 9.85
N HIS A 43 23.96 17.65 9.70
CA HIS A 43 23.78 16.85 8.48
C HIS A 43 22.88 15.67 8.77
N ARG A 44 21.94 15.44 7.86
CA ARG A 44 21.01 14.32 7.89
C ARG A 44 21.51 13.19 6.98
N ILE A 45 21.53 11.98 7.50
CA ILE A 45 21.86 10.78 6.75
C ILE A 45 20.65 9.86 6.72
N ASP A 46 20.13 9.59 5.55
CA ASP A 46 19.02 8.70 5.31
C ASP A 46 19.51 7.38 4.70
N PHE A 47 19.21 6.28 5.35
CA PHE A 47 19.50 4.91 4.89
C PHE A 47 18.25 4.33 4.26
N TYR A 48 18.39 3.74 3.07
CA TYR A 48 17.28 3.20 2.31
C TYR A 48 17.44 1.72 2.01
N TYR A 49 16.35 0.95 2.10
CA TYR A 49 16.36 -0.48 1.78
C TYR A 49 16.73 -0.80 0.33
N ASN A 50 16.58 0.12 -0.60
CA ASN A 50 16.99 0.03 -2.01
C ASN A 50 16.52 -1.20 -2.80
N TYR A 51 15.43 -1.83 -2.43
CA TYR A 51 14.82 -2.88 -3.22
C TYR A 51 13.50 -2.46 -3.89
N LEU A 52 13.10 -1.21 -3.67
CA LEU A 52 11.91 -0.59 -4.23
C LEU A 52 12.31 0.73 -4.88
N ARG A 53 12.47 0.73 -6.20
CA ARG A 53 12.78 1.94 -6.96
C ARG A 53 11.50 2.55 -7.49
N GLN A 54 11.29 3.83 -7.27
CA GLN A 54 10.19 4.60 -7.83
C GLN A 54 10.72 5.65 -8.79
N GLU A 55 10.15 5.69 -10.00
CA GLU A 55 10.25 6.85 -10.86
C GLU A 55 9.00 7.70 -10.66
N PHE A 56 9.16 9.00 -10.48
CA PHE A 56 8.05 9.93 -10.38
C PHE A 56 8.27 11.10 -11.35
N THR A 57 7.16 11.70 -11.76
CA THR A 57 7.18 12.92 -12.56
C THR A 57 6.66 14.05 -11.71
N LEU A 58 7.48 15.08 -11.51
CA LEU A 58 7.09 16.29 -10.82
C LEU A 58 6.05 17.05 -11.65
N SER A 59 5.28 17.92 -11.00
CA SER A 59 4.26 18.76 -11.64
C SER A 59 4.79 19.66 -12.77
N ASN A 60 6.10 19.89 -12.83
CA ASN A 60 6.80 20.60 -13.90
C ASN A 60 7.27 19.69 -15.03
N GLY A 61 6.89 18.41 -15.07
CA GLY A 61 7.29 17.43 -16.08
C GLY A 61 8.67 16.81 -15.87
N THR A 62 9.41 17.18 -14.84
CA THR A 62 10.71 16.59 -14.53
C THR A 62 10.53 15.19 -13.96
N LYS A 63 11.18 14.20 -14.57
CA LYS A 63 11.24 12.84 -14.03
C LYS A 63 12.27 12.78 -12.92
N GLY A 64 11.83 12.37 -11.73
CA GLY A 64 12.70 12.04 -10.61
C GLY A 64 12.60 10.54 -10.32
N LYS A 65 13.63 10.00 -9.70
CA LYS A 65 13.56 8.65 -9.11
C LYS A 65 13.35 8.84 -7.62
N GLY A 66 12.16 8.56 -7.20
CA GLY A 66 11.79 8.63 -5.79
C GLY A 66 12.09 7.34 -5.08
N ASN A 67 11.99 7.42 -3.82
CA ASN A 67 12.71 6.62 -2.94
C ASN A 67 11.96 5.46 -2.35
N ASN A 68 12.58 4.50 -2.35
CA ASN A 68 12.99 3.44 -1.50
C ASN A 68 12.50 3.60 -0.07
N LEU A 69 12.04 2.52 0.52
CA LEU A 69 11.78 2.45 1.94
C LEU A 69 12.95 3.03 2.73
N LEU A 70 12.66 4.01 3.56
CA LEU A 70 13.59 4.54 4.51
C LEU A 70 13.80 3.48 5.61
N TYR A 71 15.04 3.04 5.77
CA TYR A 71 15.42 2.12 6.84
C TYR A 71 15.67 2.86 8.15
N LYS A 72 16.48 3.92 8.09
CA LYS A 72 16.91 4.68 9.26
C LYS A 72 17.33 6.09 8.88
N THR A 73 17.10 7.04 9.76
CA THR A 73 17.70 8.38 9.69
C THR A 73 18.66 8.58 10.87
N VAL A 74 19.81 9.18 10.59
CA VAL A 74 20.78 9.63 11.58
C VAL A 74 21.07 11.10 11.33
N THR A 75 21.16 11.90 12.40
CA THR A 75 21.61 13.29 12.32
C THR A 75 22.95 13.41 13.06
N ILE A 76 23.90 14.09 12.45
CA ILE A 76 25.21 14.38 13.05
C ILE A 76 25.46 15.89 13.04
N THR A 77 26.28 16.35 13.95
CA THR A 77 26.69 17.75 14.05
C THR A 77 28.14 17.88 13.57
N GLY A 78 28.35 18.65 12.49
CA GLY A 78 29.67 18.80 11.88
C GLY A 78 30.02 17.68 10.89
N GLU A 79 31.22 17.75 10.35
CA GLU A 79 31.73 16.86 9.31
C GLU A 79 32.56 15.74 9.92
N HIS A 80 32.04 14.52 9.94
CA HIS A 80 32.79 13.36 10.45
C HIS A 80 32.22 12.02 9.90
N GLU A 81 32.90 10.96 10.24
CA GLU A 81 32.47 9.58 9.98
C GLU A 81 31.21 9.25 10.79
N ILE A 82 30.40 8.33 10.29
CA ILE A 82 29.20 7.85 10.97
C ILE A 82 29.36 6.39 11.39
N THR A 83 28.69 6.02 12.48
CA THR A 83 28.62 4.62 12.89
C THR A 83 27.72 3.83 11.94
N LYS A 84 28.18 2.66 11.50
CA LYS A 84 27.37 1.74 10.70
C LYS A 84 26.12 1.36 11.49
N PRO A 85 24.91 1.52 10.92
CA PRO A 85 23.70 0.99 11.53
C PRO A 85 23.72 -0.55 11.53
N GLU A 86 22.81 -1.15 12.29
CA GLU A 86 22.56 -2.58 12.17
C GLU A 86 22.23 -2.94 10.72
N ASP A 87 22.60 -4.14 10.29
CA ASP A 87 22.34 -4.56 8.92
C ASP A 87 20.84 -4.83 8.75
N PRO A 88 20.20 -4.27 7.71
CA PRO A 88 18.80 -4.55 7.45
C PRO A 88 18.62 -6.00 6.99
N THR A 89 17.47 -6.57 7.29
CA THR A 89 17.14 -7.93 6.87
C THR A 89 16.11 -7.92 5.73
N ARG A 90 16.24 -8.88 4.81
CA ARG A 90 15.29 -9.10 3.73
C ARG A 90 15.20 -10.60 3.45
N LYS A 91 13.98 -11.15 3.47
CA LYS A 91 13.74 -12.58 3.24
C LYS A 91 14.29 -13.01 1.87
N ASN A 92 15.04 -14.09 1.84
CA ASN A 92 15.68 -14.67 0.65
C ASN A 92 16.76 -13.80 -0.01
N TYR A 93 17.29 -12.80 0.71
CA TYR A 93 18.37 -11.96 0.22
C TYR A 93 19.42 -11.78 1.31
N GLU A 94 20.66 -11.65 0.89
CA GLU A 94 21.79 -11.25 1.74
C GLU A 94 22.05 -9.75 1.57
N PHE A 95 22.45 -9.11 2.66
CA PHE A 95 22.79 -7.70 2.66
C PHE A 95 24.26 -7.51 2.32
N ASP A 96 24.55 -6.83 1.21
CA ASP A 96 25.91 -6.66 0.68
C ASP A 96 26.56 -5.30 1.00
N GLY A 97 25.96 -4.53 1.88
CA GLY A 97 26.51 -3.24 2.30
C GLY A 97 25.69 -2.02 1.92
N TRP A 98 26.20 -0.85 2.33
CA TRP A 98 25.60 0.46 2.06
C TRP A 98 26.35 1.18 0.95
N TYR A 99 25.63 1.79 0.02
CA TYR A 99 26.17 2.42 -1.19
C TYR A 99 25.77 3.89 -1.31
N LYS A 100 26.60 4.69 -1.96
CA LYS A 100 26.43 6.14 -2.11
C LYS A 100 25.31 6.51 -3.11
N GLU A 101 24.87 5.56 -3.94
CA GLU A 101 23.83 5.74 -4.94
C GLU A 101 22.99 4.45 -5.12
N GLU A 102 21.79 4.60 -5.64
CA GLU A 102 20.82 3.51 -5.85
C GLU A 102 21.35 2.37 -6.74
N GLY A 103 22.28 2.69 -7.66
CA GLY A 103 22.89 1.73 -8.57
C GLY A 103 23.93 0.82 -7.91
N CYS A 104 24.24 1.03 -6.64
CA CYS A 104 25.18 0.22 -5.83
C CYS A 104 26.54 -0.03 -6.51
N LYS A 105 27.17 1.02 -7.04
CA LYS A 105 28.48 0.96 -7.67
C LYS A 105 29.59 1.38 -6.70
N ASN A 106 29.31 2.38 -5.84
CA ASN A 106 30.27 2.96 -4.93
C ASN A 106 29.84 2.68 -3.48
N GLU A 107 30.49 1.74 -2.84
CA GLU A 107 30.22 1.38 -1.44
C GLU A 107 30.59 2.52 -0.48
N TRP A 108 29.78 2.72 0.55
CA TRP A 108 30.10 3.62 1.66
C TRP A 108 30.99 2.91 2.66
N ASN A 109 32.18 3.45 2.87
CA ASN A 109 33.12 2.94 3.85
C ASN A 109 32.99 3.72 5.17
N PHE A 110 32.45 3.09 6.21
CA PHE A 110 32.20 3.73 7.52
C PHE A 110 33.44 4.12 8.29
N THR A 111 34.63 3.71 7.83
CA THR A 111 35.92 4.05 8.49
C THR A 111 36.69 5.16 7.76
N THR A 112 36.29 5.50 6.55
CA THR A 112 37.04 6.47 5.71
C THR A 112 36.18 7.53 5.06
N ASP A 113 34.90 7.25 4.82
CA ASP A 113 34.00 8.23 4.24
C ASP A 113 33.47 9.18 5.32
N VAL A 114 33.45 10.45 4.99
CA VAL A 114 33.02 11.55 5.86
C VAL A 114 31.75 12.17 5.31
N VAL A 115 30.80 12.46 6.16
CA VAL A 115 29.58 13.19 5.81
C VAL A 115 29.92 14.68 5.73
N LEU A 116 29.76 15.28 4.56
CA LEU A 116 30.03 16.70 4.29
C LEU A 116 28.73 17.49 4.01
N LYS A 117 27.63 16.80 3.88
CA LYS A 117 26.28 17.35 3.57
C LYS A 117 25.24 16.28 3.84
N ASP A 118 23.97 16.64 3.77
CA ASP A 118 22.88 15.67 3.78
C ASP A 118 23.14 14.54 2.78
N THR A 119 23.15 13.33 3.29
CA THR A 119 23.63 12.13 2.58
C THR A 119 22.54 11.08 2.53
N ARG A 120 22.46 10.35 1.41
CA ARG A 120 21.60 9.18 1.25
C ARG A 120 22.46 7.97 0.98
N LEU A 121 22.16 6.88 1.71
CA LEU A 121 22.82 5.61 1.54
C LEU A 121 21.81 4.53 1.21
N TYR A 122 22.20 3.62 0.33
CA TYR A 122 21.33 2.64 -0.29
C TYR A 122 21.86 1.23 -0.04
N ALA A 123 21.00 0.34 0.48
CA ALA A 123 21.35 -1.05 0.68
C ALA A 123 21.54 -1.78 -0.65
N LYS A 124 22.55 -2.64 -0.72
CA LYS A 124 22.69 -3.62 -1.80
C LYS A 124 22.26 -5.00 -1.32
N TRP A 125 21.66 -5.74 -2.21
CA TRP A 125 21.11 -7.06 -1.96
C TRP A 125 21.55 -8.04 -3.03
N SER A 126 22.02 -9.22 -2.62
CA SER A 126 22.15 -10.39 -3.46
C SER A 126 21.10 -11.43 -3.08
N VAL A 127 20.72 -12.27 -4.02
CA VAL A 127 19.83 -13.39 -3.73
C VAL A 127 20.60 -14.34 -2.83
N ALA A 128 20.06 -14.65 -1.63
CA ALA A 128 20.64 -15.68 -0.77
C ALA A 128 20.74 -16.96 -1.59
N SER A 129 21.91 -17.58 -1.60
CA SER A 129 22.11 -18.85 -2.29
C SER A 129 21.04 -19.80 -1.74
N ALA A 130 20.12 -20.21 -2.61
CA ALA A 130 19.16 -21.21 -2.25
C ALA A 130 19.96 -22.44 -1.83
N GLU A 131 19.99 -22.77 -0.53
CA GLU A 131 19.99 -24.17 -0.19
C GLU A 131 18.78 -24.71 -0.93
N GLU A 132 19.05 -25.57 -1.89
CA GLU A 132 18.07 -26.27 -2.67
C GLU A 132 17.10 -26.94 -1.69
N ILE A 133 16.00 -26.23 -1.37
CA ILE A 133 14.86 -26.88 -0.75
C ILE A 133 14.34 -27.74 -1.90
N THR A 134 14.92 -28.93 -2.00
CA THR A 134 14.30 -30.02 -2.70
C THR A 134 13.02 -30.27 -1.93
N GLU A 135 11.92 -29.65 -2.39
CA GLU A 135 10.61 -30.18 -2.05
C GLU A 135 10.68 -31.66 -2.39
N PRO A 136 10.33 -32.56 -1.45
CA PRO A 136 10.24 -33.96 -1.76
C PRO A 136 9.33 -34.08 -2.99
N PRO A 137 9.68 -34.89 -4.00
CA PRO A 137 8.89 -34.97 -5.21
C PRO A 137 7.45 -35.21 -4.78
N TYR A 138 6.56 -34.33 -5.22
CA TYR A 138 5.12 -34.50 -5.01
C TYR A 138 4.74 -35.84 -5.62
N THR A 139 4.66 -36.85 -4.79
CA THR A 139 3.97 -38.07 -5.09
C THR A 139 2.49 -37.78 -4.90
N PRO A 140 1.71 -37.70 -5.99
CA PRO A 140 0.27 -37.62 -5.83
C PRO A 140 -0.15 -38.82 -4.98
N PRO A 141 -0.96 -38.61 -3.93
CA PRO A 141 -1.45 -39.73 -3.14
C PRO A 141 -2.09 -40.73 -4.10
N SER A 142 -1.59 -41.97 -4.09
CA SER A 142 -2.20 -43.07 -4.81
C SER A 142 -3.59 -43.25 -4.22
N THR A 143 -4.58 -42.65 -4.87
CA THR A 143 -5.98 -42.87 -4.51
C THR A 143 -6.38 -44.25 -4.97
N VAL A 144 -6.38 -45.15 -4.02
CA VAL A 144 -7.24 -46.32 -4.13
C VAL A 144 -8.67 -45.80 -4.17
N LEU A 145 -9.29 -45.91 -5.35
CA LEU A 145 -10.68 -45.51 -5.55
C LEU A 145 -11.54 -46.52 -4.75
N GLU A 146 -12.02 -46.09 -3.58
CA GLU A 146 -13.14 -46.78 -2.94
C GLU A 146 -14.40 -46.44 -3.74
N GLU A 147 -15.02 -47.49 -4.29
CA GLU A 147 -16.27 -47.40 -5.00
C GLU A 147 -17.41 -46.93 -4.10
N SER A 148 -18.23 -46.03 -4.68
CA SER A 148 -19.62 -45.71 -4.33
C SER A 148 -19.96 -45.27 -2.90
N ALA A 149 -19.73 -43.98 -2.62
CA ALA A 149 -20.66 -43.24 -1.80
C ALA A 149 -21.24 -42.11 -2.68
N SER A 150 -22.56 -41.92 -2.64
CA SER A 150 -23.22 -40.77 -3.28
C SER A 150 -22.48 -39.49 -2.95
N VAL A 151 -21.90 -38.90 -3.97
CA VAL A 151 -21.06 -37.68 -3.76
C VAL A 151 -22.00 -36.54 -3.50
N ASP A 152 -22.05 -36.09 -2.25
CA ASP A 152 -22.79 -34.93 -1.89
C ASP A 152 -22.00 -33.68 -2.36
N TYR A 153 -22.43 -33.13 -3.49
CA TYR A 153 -21.87 -31.90 -4.02
C TYR A 153 -22.33 -30.71 -3.18
N GLN A 154 -21.57 -30.36 -2.18
CA GLN A 154 -21.81 -29.12 -1.46
C GLN A 154 -20.81 -28.04 -1.88
N VAL A 155 -21.10 -27.41 -2.99
CA VAL A 155 -20.45 -26.18 -3.42
C VAL A 155 -21.42 -25.03 -3.09
N ASP A 156 -21.03 -24.16 -2.18
CA ASP A 156 -21.89 -23.07 -1.70
C ASP A 156 -21.72 -21.79 -2.56
N SER A 157 -20.58 -21.64 -3.19
CA SER A 157 -20.28 -20.47 -4.04
C SER A 157 -19.26 -20.80 -5.13
N ILE A 158 -19.34 -20.04 -6.22
CA ILE A 158 -18.37 -20.06 -7.32
C ILE A 158 -17.97 -18.61 -7.58
N MET A 159 -16.67 -18.33 -7.71
CA MET A 159 -16.14 -16.96 -7.85
C MET A 159 -16.73 -15.99 -6.81
N ASN A 160 -16.91 -16.48 -5.58
CA ASN A 160 -17.52 -15.71 -4.49
C ASN A 160 -19.02 -15.36 -4.66
N PHE A 161 -19.65 -15.78 -5.77
CA PHE A 161 -21.10 -15.66 -5.95
C PHE A 161 -21.79 -16.88 -5.33
N LYS A 162 -22.76 -16.60 -4.47
CA LYS A 162 -23.53 -17.65 -3.79
C LYS A 162 -24.40 -18.43 -4.78
N ILE A 163 -24.38 -19.76 -4.67
CA ILE A 163 -25.27 -20.63 -5.43
C ILE A 163 -26.64 -20.68 -4.75
N SER A 164 -27.68 -20.41 -5.50
CA SER A 164 -29.07 -20.51 -5.05
C SER A 164 -29.91 -21.19 -6.11
N ASN A 165 -30.61 -22.27 -5.78
CA ASN A 165 -31.44 -23.03 -6.72
C ASN A 165 -30.71 -23.45 -8.00
N ASP A 166 -29.47 -23.94 -7.86
CA ASP A 166 -28.62 -24.27 -9.00
C ASP A 166 -28.38 -23.13 -10.00
N GLU A 167 -28.40 -21.90 -9.49
CA GLU A 167 -28.10 -20.67 -10.23
C GLU A 167 -27.10 -19.82 -9.47
N ILE A 168 -26.22 -19.15 -10.20
CA ILE A 168 -25.43 -18.03 -9.71
C ILE A 168 -25.76 -16.78 -10.51
N LYS A 169 -25.82 -15.64 -9.83
CA LYS A 169 -25.95 -14.33 -10.44
C LYS A 169 -24.57 -13.68 -10.39
N VAL A 170 -24.06 -13.29 -11.54
CA VAL A 170 -22.69 -12.77 -11.66
C VAL A 170 -22.67 -11.39 -12.31
N SER A 171 -21.66 -10.59 -11.93
CA SER A 171 -21.39 -9.32 -12.60
C SER A 171 -20.88 -9.53 -14.03
N LYS A 172 -20.92 -8.49 -14.86
CA LYS A 172 -20.39 -8.53 -16.23
C LYS A 172 -18.92 -8.91 -16.27
N ALA A 173 -18.11 -8.36 -15.34
CA ALA A 173 -16.69 -8.70 -15.24
C ALA A 173 -16.48 -10.19 -14.95
N ALA A 174 -17.28 -10.76 -14.05
CA ALA A 174 -17.23 -12.19 -13.75
C ALA A 174 -17.66 -13.05 -14.94
N LEU A 175 -18.72 -12.65 -15.65
CA LEU A 175 -19.16 -13.37 -16.84
C LEU A 175 -18.09 -13.39 -17.93
N LEU A 176 -17.45 -12.25 -18.21
CA LEU A 176 -16.37 -12.18 -19.19
C LEU A 176 -15.17 -13.05 -18.80
N LYS A 177 -14.83 -13.13 -17.52
CA LYS A 177 -13.79 -14.06 -17.05
C LYS A 177 -14.18 -15.52 -17.19
N LEU A 178 -15.46 -15.87 -17.04
CA LEU A 178 -15.98 -17.19 -17.33
C LEU A 178 -15.85 -17.53 -18.82
N GLU A 179 -16.25 -16.62 -19.69
CA GLU A 179 -16.17 -16.76 -21.14
C GLU A 179 -14.72 -16.91 -21.64
N ASP A 180 -13.77 -16.17 -21.05
CA ASP A 180 -12.35 -16.24 -21.42
C ASP A 180 -11.68 -17.53 -20.94
N SER A 181 -12.22 -18.18 -19.91
CA SER A 181 -11.63 -19.40 -19.34
C SER A 181 -11.68 -20.62 -20.27
N LYS A 182 -12.41 -20.53 -21.40
CA LYS A 182 -12.59 -21.58 -22.42
C LYS A 182 -12.68 -23.01 -21.88
N ASP A 183 -12.92 -23.99 -22.66
CA ASP A 183 -13.20 -25.39 -22.38
C ASP A 183 -12.39 -26.10 -21.28
N ASN A 184 -11.63 -25.39 -20.48
CA ASN A 184 -10.78 -25.95 -19.45
C ASN A 184 -11.14 -25.44 -18.07
N VAL A 185 -11.05 -26.38 -17.16
CA VAL A 185 -10.98 -26.20 -15.72
C VAL A 185 -10.72 -24.76 -15.38
N LEU A 186 -11.67 -24.15 -14.74
CA LEU A 186 -11.64 -22.77 -14.31
C LEU A 186 -10.51 -22.54 -13.31
N PRO A 187 -9.22 -22.46 -13.72
CA PRO A 187 -8.12 -22.30 -12.78
C PRO A 187 -8.18 -20.91 -12.11
N LEU A 188 -8.92 -19.97 -12.72
CA LEU A 188 -9.17 -18.66 -12.18
C LEU A 188 -10.37 -18.61 -11.22
N MET A 189 -11.11 -19.72 -11.07
CA MET A 189 -12.28 -19.80 -10.21
C MET A 189 -11.99 -20.56 -8.95
N GLU A 190 -12.19 -19.92 -7.83
CA GLU A 190 -12.31 -20.61 -6.56
C GLU A 190 -13.75 -21.10 -6.39
N TYR A 191 -13.90 -22.38 -6.12
CA TYR A 191 -15.13 -22.98 -5.67
C TYR A 191 -14.89 -23.62 -4.31
N LYS A 192 -15.81 -23.40 -3.38
CA LYS A 192 -15.78 -24.06 -2.08
C LYS A 192 -16.56 -25.36 -2.16
N ALA A 193 -15.86 -26.49 -2.02
CA ALA A 193 -16.49 -27.76 -1.77
C ALA A 193 -16.44 -28.07 -0.26
N LYS A 194 -17.59 -28.33 0.36
CA LYS A 194 -17.63 -28.63 1.82
C LYS A 194 -16.83 -29.87 2.21
N ASN A 195 -16.62 -30.80 1.32
CA ASN A 195 -16.08 -32.13 1.65
C ASN A 195 -14.66 -32.38 1.14
N SER A 196 -13.90 -31.36 0.77
CA SER A 196 -12.49 -31.47 0.31
C SER A 196 -12.22 -32.54 -0.77
N LYS A 197 -13.25 -32.98 -1.52
CA LYS A 197 -13.10 -33.94 -2.59
C LYS A 197 -12.66 -33.28 -3.88
N PRO A 198 -11.87 -33.96 -4.72
CA PRO A 198 -11.47 -33.43 -6.02
C PRO A 198 -12.71 -33.10 -6.85
N LEU A 199 -12.77 -31.85 -7.30
CA LEU A 199 -13.87 -31.33 -8.09
C LEU A 199 -13.27 -30.57 -9.26
N THR A 200 -13.79 -30.78 -10.47
CA THR A 200 -13.48 -29.98 -11.63
C THR A 200 -14.67 -29.15 -12.03
N ALA A 201 -14.43 -27.99 -12.62
CA ALA A 201 -15.47 -27.09 -13.11
C ALA A 201 -15.16 -26.67 -14.54
N THR A 202 -16.15 -26.70 -15.42
CA THR A 202 -16.07 -26.18 -16.78
C THR A 202 -17.19 -25.21 -17.03
N PHE A 203 -16.99 -24.25 -17.93
CA PHE A 203 -18.00 -23.26 -18.32
C PHE A 203 -18.27 -23.35 -19.81
N ALA A 204 -19.53 -23.53 -20.18
CA ALA A 204 -20.03 -23.48 -21.55
C ALA A 204 -21.53 -23.14 -21.54
N ASP A 205 -22.01 -22.45 -22.56
CA ASP A 205 -23.42 -22.13 -22.76
C ASP A 205 -24.11 -21.51 -21.52
N ASN A 206 -23.45 -20.57 -20.89
CA ASN A 206 -23.91 -19.95 -19.63
C ASN A 206 -24.18 -20.97 -18.49
N LYS A 207 -23.43 -22.04 -18.47
CA LYS A 207 -23.53 -23.07 -17.44
C LYS A 207 -22.15 -23.44 -16.92
N ILE A 208 -22.06 -23.61 -15.62
CA ILE A 208 -20.90 -24.23 -14.99
C ILE A 208 -21.26 -25.66 -14.69
N THR A 209 -20.47 -26.60 -15.22
CA THR A 209 -20.59 -28.02 -14.92
C THR A 209 -19.53 -28.41 -13.92
N LEU A 210 -19.97 -28.82 -12.74
CA LEU A 210 -19.11 -29.36 -11.69
C LEU A 210 -19.07 -30.86 -11.84
N THR A 211 -17.87 -31.44 -11.92
CA THR A 211 -17.67 -32.91 -12.08
C THR A 211 -16.85 -33.45 -10.92
N CYS A 212 -17.36 -34.48 -10.28
CA CYS A 212 -16.68 -35.25 -9.25
C CYS A 212 -16.99 -36.76 -9.41
N ASN A 213 -15.97 -37.58 -9.51
CA ASN A 213 -16.10 -39.01 -9.68
C ASN A 213 -17.10 -39.43 -10.80
N GLY A 214 -17.09 -38.70 -11.92
CA GLY A 214 -17.97 -38.99 -13.06
C GLY A 214 -19.43 -38.53 -12.90
N THR A 215 -19.80 -37.94 -11.79
CA THR A 215 -21.12 -37.34 -11.57
C THR A 215 -21.04 -35.82 -11.82
N ASN A 216 -22.02 -35.30 -12.54
CA ASN A 216 -22.08 -33.88 -12.93
C ASN A 216 -23.20 -33.16 -12.20
N LYS A 217 -22.92 -31.94 -11.74
CA LYS A 217 -23.93 -30.96 -11.30
C LYS A 217 -23.81 -29.72 -12.19
N VAL A 218 -24.93 -29.25 -12.70
CA VAL A 218 -24.99 -28.06 -13.54
C VAL A 218 -25.49 -26.88 -12.74
N ILE A 219 -24.77 -25.76 -12.82
CA ILE A 219 -25.13 -24.49 -12.22
C ILE A 219 -25.37 -23.50 -13.36
N ASN A 220 -26.55 -22.91 -13.42
CA ASN A 220 -26.86 -21.89 -14.41
C ASN A 220 -26.19 -20.57 -14.04
N VAL A 221 -25.61 -19.90 -15.03
CA VAL A 221 -24.97 -18.57 -14.83
C VAL A 221 -25.90 -17.50 -15.43
N LYS A 222 -26.26 -16.54 -14.60
CA LYS A 222 -27.12 -15.45 -15.00
C LYS A 222 -26.34 -14.13 -14.89
N ASP A 223 -26.37 -13.37 -15.98
CA ASP A 223 -25.89 -11.98 -15.97
C ASP A 223 -26.78 -11.13 -15.05
N ALA A 224 -26.21 -10.63 -14.00
CA ALA A 224 -26.84 -9.78 -13.00
C ALA A 224 -26.22 -8.37 -12.97
N SER A 225 -25.63 -7.95 -14.08
CA SER A 225 -24.94 -6.65 -14.17
C SER A 225 -25.80 -5.48 -13.72
N GLU A 226 -27.11 -5.54 -13.97
CA GLU A 226 -28.06 -4.50 -13.54
C GLU A 226 -28.34 -4.58 -12.04
N ASP A 227 -28.26 -5.77 -11.40
CA ASP A 227 -28.47 -5.94 -9.96
C ASP A 227 -27.33 -5.28 -9.15
N TYR A 228 -26.13 -5.18 -9.75
CA TYR A 228 -24.95 -4.55 -9.14
C TYR A 228 -24.68 -3.13 -9.68
N ARG A 229 -25.66 -2.52 -10.28
CA ARG A 229 -25.55 -1.16 -10.78
C ARG A 229 -25.55 -0.18 -9.62
N VAL A 230 -24.67 0.82 -9.70
CA VAL A 230 -24.67 1.95 -8.77
C VAL A 230 -25.61 3.03 -9.28
N ASP A 231 -26.52 3.53 -8.43
CA ASP A 231 -27.52 4.55 -8.82
C ASP A 231 -26.87 5.86 -9.33
N ASN A 232 -25.69 6.20 -8.77
CA ASN A 232 -24.96 7.37 -9.22
C ASN A 232 -24.33 7.13 -10.60
N SER A 233 -24.79 7.84 -11.62
CA SER A 233 -24.35 7.67 -13.01
C SER A 233 -22.86 7.92 -13.23
N ASN A 234 -22.23 8.80 -12.44
CA ASN A 234 -20.80 9.05 -12.52
C ASN A 234 -20.01 7.86 -11.95
N TYR A 235 -20.44 7.30 -10.82
CA TYR A 235 -19.81 6.11 -10.25
C TYR A 235 -19.97 4.91 -11.17
N GLU A 236 -21.17 4.73 -11.73
CA GLU A 236 -21.49 3.68 -12.69
C GLU A 236 -20.58 3.75 -13.94
N THR A 237 -20.37 4.95 -14.47
CA THR A 237 -19.47 5.16 -15.62
C THR A 237 -18.04 4.80 -15.29
N LYS A 238 -17.56 5.20 -14.11
CA LYS A 238 -16.20 4.86 -13.64
C LYS A 238 -16.04 3.36 -13.43
N ALA A 239 -17.04 2.71 -12.81
CA ALA A 239 -17.02 1.27 -12.59
C ALA A 239 -16.90 0.51 -13.92
N LYS A 240 -17.71 0.85 -14.93
CA LYS A 240 -17.61 0.27 -16.27
C LYS A 240 -16.23 0.49 -16.92
N ASN A 241 -15.62 1.65 -16.72
CA ASN A 241 -14.29 1.91 -17.25
C ASN A 241 -13.22 1.02 -16.59
N TYR A 242 -13.33 0.76 -15.29
CA TYR A 242 -12.42 -0.15 -14.59
C TYR A 242 -12.64 -1.60 -15.01
N GLU A 243 -13.89 -2.05 -15.13
CA GLU A 243 -14.21 -3.39 -15.62
C GLU A 243 -13.57 -3.67 -16.98
N ASN A 244 -13.66 -2.72 -17.90
CA ASN A 244 -13.08 -2.87 -19.23
C ASN A 244 -11.54 -2.94 -19.23
N LYS A 245 -10.88 -2.19 -18.36
CA LYS A 245 -9.41 -2.19 -18.23
C LYS A 245 -8.87 -3.45 -17.56
N ALA A 246 -9.52 -3.88 -16.50
CA ALA A 246 -9.03 -4.96 -15.67
C ALA A 246 -9.05 -6.32 -16.36
N LEU A 247 -9.82 -6.47 -17.43
CA LEU A 247 -9.86 -7.70 -18.23
C LEU A 247 -8.59 -7.91 -19.08
N GLU A 248 -7.81 -6.86 -19.32
CA GLU A 248 -6.57 -6.93 -20.10
C GLU A 248 -5.38 -7.47 -19.29
N GLU A 249 -5.55 -7.72 -18.00
CA GLU A 249 -4.45 -7.96 -17.07
C GLU A 249 -4.57 -9.35 -16.42
N GLU A 250 -3.57 -10.21 -16.64
CA GLU A 250 -3.63 -11.63 -16.28
C GLU A 250 -3.51 -11.94 -14.78
N SER A 251 -2.94 -11.05 -13.97
CA SER A 251 -2.79 -11.30 -12.54
C SER A 251 -2.98 -10.06 -11.68
N HIS A 252 -3.95 -10.13 -10.78
CA HIS A 252 -4.23 -9.07 -9.81
C HIS A 252 -3.61 -9.43 -8.47
N HIS A 253 -2.36 -9.03 -8.24
CA HIS A 253 -1.70 -9.31 -6.97
C HIS A 253 -2.26 -8.46 -5.82
N VAL A 254 -2.35 -7.16 -6.02
CA VAL A 254 -2.87 -6.21 -5.05
C VAL A 254 -3.91 -5.31 -5.70
N MET A 255 -5.08 -5.25 -5.10
CA MET A 255 -6.15 -4.36 -5.52
C MET A 255 -6.27 -3.19 -4.54
N LEU A 256 -6.19 -1.97 -5.04
CA LEU A 256 -6.54 -0.77 -4.27
C LEU A 256 -8.00 -0.44 -4.57
N ALA A 257 -8.82 -0.34 -3.55
CA ALA A 257 -10.26 -0.07 -3.68
C ALA A 257 -10.71 0.97 -2.65
N GLY A 258 -11.69 1.77 -3.01
CA GLY A 258 -12.22 2.78 -2.09
C GLY A 258 -12.56 4.09 -2.76
N SER A 259 -12.53 5.16 -1.99
CA SER A 259 -13.02 6.47 -2.40
C SER A 259 -11.96 7.35 -3.08
N SER A 260 -12.18 8.67 -3.06
CA SER A 260 -11.35 9.65 -3.78
C SER A 260 -9.86 9.62 -3.40
N SER A 261 -9.50 9.27 -2.18
CA SER A 261 -8.08 9.17 -1.80
C SER A 261 -7.37 8.04 -2.55
N ILE A 262 -8.08 6.97 -2.91
CA ILE A 262 -7.56 5.93 -3.79
C ILE A 262 -7.60 6.40 -5.24
N GLU A 263 -8.74 6.93 -5.73
CA GLU A 263 -8.89 7.39 -7.12
C GLU A 263 -7.81 8.43 -7.50
N PHE A 264 -7.55 9.39 -6.59
CA PHE A 264 -6.61 10.48 -6.86
C PHE A 264 -5.14 10.10 -6.63
N TRP A 265 -4.86 8.92 -6.16
CA TRP A 265 -3.52 8.36 -6.14
C TRP A 265 -3.14 7.81 -7.52
N THR A 266 -3.07 8.72 -8.49
CA THR A 266 -2.83 8.40 -9.91
C THR A 266 -1.45 7.83 -10.17
N SER A 267 -0.49 8.05 -9.28
CA SER A 267 0.86 7.46 -9.31
C SER A 267 0.97 6.13 -8.54
N SER A 268 -0.15 5.55 -8.08
CA SER A 268 -0.13 4.36 -7.23
C SER A 268 0.62 3.18 -7.84
N LYS A 269 0.51 2.97 -9.15
CA LYS A 269 1.23 1.91 -9.87
C LYS A 269 2.75 2.08 -9.80
N GLU A 270 3.22 3.30 -10.04
CA GLU A 270 4.63 3.66 -9.96
C GLU A 270 5.12 3.68 -8.52
N ASP A 271 4.31 4.24 -7.61
CA ASP A 271 4.64 4.34 -6.19
C ASP A 271 4.74 2.97 -5.52
N LEU A 272 3.92 2.03 -5.91
CA LEU A 272 3.93 0.67 -5.37
C LEU A 272 4.88 -0.28 -6.10
N ALA A 273 5.43 0.09 -7.27
CA ALA A 273 6.35 -0.79 -7.99
C ALA A 273 7.50 -1.30 -7.08
N PRO A 274 7.92 -2.58 -7.17
CA PRO A 274 7.58 -3.58 -8.19
C PRO A 274 6.31 -4.40 -7.90
N ILE A 275 5.50 -4.01 -6.91
CA ILE A 275 4.24 -4.69 -6.60
C ILE A 275 3.29 -4.48 -7.78
N VAL A 276 2.77 -5.58 -8.32
CA VAL A 276 1.71 -5.51 -9.34
C VAL A 276 0.42 -5.12 -8.63
N SER A 277 -0.04 -3.90 -8.89
CA SER A 277 -1.21 -3.31 -8.22
C SER A 277 -2.14 -2.64 -9.22
N TYR A 278 -3.42 -2.65 -8.90
CA TYR A 278 -4.50 -2.05 -9.69
C TYR A 278 -5.29 -1.10 -8.81
N ASN A 279 -5.57 0.09 -9.32
CA ASN A 279 -6.31 1.11 -8.61
C ASN A 279 -7.73 1.23 -9.17
N HIS A 280 -8.70 0.78 -8.39
CA HIS A 280 -10.13 0.85 -8.70
C HIS A 280 -10.87 1.86 -7.80
N GLY A 281 -10.20 2.90 -7.32
CA GLY A 281 -10.82 3.95 -6.51
C GLY A 281 -11.89 4.72 -7.27
N ILE A 282 -13.03 4.98 -6.62
CA ILE A 282 -14.13 5.81 -7.15
C ILE A 282 -14.48 6.88 -6.12
N GLY A 283 -14.13 8.13 -6.43
CA GLY A 283 -14.31 9.25 -5.51
C GLY A 283 -15.77 9.52 -5.18
N GLY A 284 -16.02 9.77 -3.91
CA GLY A 284 -17.36 10.04 -3.38
C GLY A 284 -18.09 8.83 -2.83
N THR A 285 -17.65 7.61 -3.16
CA THR A 285 -18.31 6.38 -2.76
C THR A 285 -18.26 6.15 -1.25
N THR A 286 -19.30 5.52 -0.74
CA THR A 286 -19.51 5.12 0.66
C THR A 286 -19.19 3.64 0.86
N ILE A 287 -19.27 3.18 2.11
CA ILE A 287 -19.09 1.77 2.46
C ILE A 287 -20.18 0.91 1.79
N GLU A 288 -21.42 1.38 1.80
CA GLU A 288 -22.58 0.66 1.28
C GLU A 288 -22.48 0.40 -0.21
N GLU A 289 -22.04 1.39 -0.99
CA GLU A 289 -21.87 1.23 -2.45
C GLU A 289 -20.78 0.19 -2.77
N TRP A 290 -19.73 0.10 -1.94
CA TRP A 290 -18.73 -0.95 -2.07
C TRP A 290 -19.25 -2.32 -1.66
N ASP A 291 -19.99 -2.40 -0.57
CA ASP A 291 -20.54 -3.66 -0.04
C ASP A 291 -21.57 -4.27 -0.98
N GLU A 292 -22.51 -3.47 -1.44
CA GLU A 292 -23.66 -3.93 -2.22
C GLU A 292 -23.38 -4.11 -3.72
N CYS A 293 -22.51 -3.27 -4.28
CA CYS A 293 -22.34 -3.17 -5.74
C CYS A 293 -20.90 -3.33 -6.20
N LEU A 294 -19.98 -2.46 -5.73
CA LEU A 294 -18.68 -2.29 -6.37
C LEU A 294 -17.73 -3.48 -6.14
N ASN A 295 -17.76 -4.11 -4.98
CA ASN A 295 -16.96 -5.30 -4.72
C ASN A 295 -17.30 -6.45 -5.67
N GLN A 296 -18.59 -6.64 -5.98
CA GLN A 296 -19.07 -7.67 -6.90
C GLN A 296 -18.53 -7.49 -8.32
N ARG A 297 -18.15 -6.27 -8.67
CA ARG A 297 -17.72 -5.87 -10.01
C ARG A 297 -16.22 -5.66 -10.10
N LEU A 298 -15.63 -4.98 -9.11
CA LEU A 298 -14.29 -4.40 -9.20
C LEU A 298 -13.24 -5.13 -8.35
N VAL A 299 -13.64 -6.03 -7.46
CA VAL A 299 -12.71 -6.75 -6.57
C VAL A 299 -12.88 -8.26 -6.66
N PHE A 300 -14.05 -8.79 -6.35
CA PHE A 300 -14.29 -10.23 -6.23
C PHE A 300 -13.95 -11.03 -7.50
N PRO A 301 -14.30 -10.57 -8.72
CA PRO A 301 -13.99 -11.31 -9.94
C PRO A 301 -12.48 -11.45 -10.22
N TYR A 302 -11.67 -10.57 -9.64
CA TYR A 302 -10.23 -10.54 -9.89
C TYR A 302 -9.40 -11.35 -8.91
N LYS A 303 -9.99 -11.82 -7.82
CA LYS A 303 -9.35 -12.67 -6.81
C LYS A 303 -7.95 -12.18 -6.41
N PRO A 304 -7.82 -10.93 -5.96
CA PRO A 304 -6.50 -10.42 -5.62
C PRO A 304 -5.91 -11.22 -4.44
N LYS A 305 -4.60 -11.37 -4.40
CA LYS A 305 -3.93 -11.91 -3.21
C LYS A 305 -4.16 -11.03 -1.99
N MET A 306 -4.25 -9.72 -2.25
CA MET A 306 -4.49 -8.71 -1.23
C MET A 306 -5.39 -7.62 -1.79
N VAL A 307 -6.33 -7.15 -0.97
CA VAL A 307 -7.09 -5.93 -1.24
C VAL A 307 -6.82 -4.89 -0.16
N VAL A 308 -6.60 -3.65 -0.59
CA VAL A 308 -6.32 -2.50 0.29
C VAL A 308 -7.47 -1.51 0.14
N TYR A 309 -8.24 -1.32 1.20
CA TYR A 309 -9.42 -0.46 1.20
C TYR A 309 -9.19 0.87 1.92
N TYR A 310 -9.70 1.95 1.33
CA TYR A 310 -9.92 3.23 1.99
C TYR A 310 -11.36 3.69 1.76
N VAL A 311 -12.24 3.34 2.67
CA VAL A 311 -13.68 3.66 2.66
C VAL A 311 -14.13 4.22 4.01
N GLY A 312 -15.28 4.87 4.07
CA GLY A 312 -15.90 5.37 5.29
C GLY A 312 -15.84 6.89 5.46
N ILE A 313 -14.84 7.56 4.90
CA ILE A 313 -14.72 9.02 5.06
C ILE A 313 -15.92 9.76 4.47
N ASN A 314 -16.51 9.28 3.37
CA ASN A 314 -17.70 9.89 2.77
C ASN A 314 -18.97 9.62 3.58
N ASN A 315 -19.04 8.51 4.31
CA ASN A 315 -20.10 8.28 5.29
C ASN A 315 -20.09 9.35 6.37
N VAL A 316 -18.89 9.77 6.81
CA VAL A 316 -18.71 10.85 7.78
C VAL A 316 -19.09 12.21 7.21
N ILE A 317 -18.45 12.62 6.10
CA ILE A 317 -18.52 14.02 5.65
C ILE A 317 -19.71 14.31 4.73
N ASN A 318 -20.10 13.38 3.87
CA ASN A 318 -21.18 13.56 2.90
C ASN A 318 -22.51 13.06 3.46
N SER A 319 -22.54 11.81 3.94
CA SER A 319 -23.77 11.19 4.49
C SER A 319 -24.04 11.60 5.93
N LYS A 320 -23.07 12.20 6.62
CA LYS A 320 -23.19 12.70 8.02
C LYS A 320 -23.70 11.63 8.99
N GLN A 321 -23.31 10.40 8.76
CA GLN A 321 -23.65 9.27 9.62
C GLN A 321 -22.91 9.37 10.97
N ASP A 322 -23.51 8.87 12.01
CA ASP A 322 -22.87 8.73 13.31
C ASP A 322 -21.88 7.56 13.33
N ALA A 323 -20.98 7.56 14.33
CA ALA A 323 -19.92 6.58 14.45
C ALA A 323 -20.44 5.13 14.59
N GLY A 324 -21.59 4.93 15.24
CA GLY A 324 -22.21 3.62 15.43
C GLY A 324 -22.72 3.05 14.10
N THR A 325 -23.42 3.87 13.33
CA THR A 325 -23.91 3.51 11.99
C THR A 325 -22.76 3.17 11.06
N ILE A 326 -21.73 4.04 11.00
CA ILE A 326 -20.55 3.80 10.15
C ILE A 326 -19.84 2.51 10.58
N TRP A 327 -19.69 2.28 11.88
CA TRP A 327 -19.05 1.06 12.37
C TRP A 327 -19.83 -0.20 12.00
N ASN A 328 -21.14 -0.19 12.14
CA ASN A 328 -21.99 -1.32 11.75
C ASN A 328 -21.83 -1.66 10.26
N ASN A 329 -21.86 -0.65 9.39
CA ASN A 329 -21.67 -0.83 7.97
C ASN A 329 -20.25 -1.31 7.63
N LEU A 330 -19.23 -0.74 8.27
CA LEU A 330 -17.84 -1.12 8.03
C LEU A 330 -17.54 -2.54 8.49
N SER A 331 -18.03 -2.92 9.67
CA SER A 331 -17.82 -4.29 10.18
C SER A 331 -18.54 -5.33 9.32
N LYS A 332 -19.75 -5.03 8.85
CA LYS A 332 -20.47 -5.87 7.88
C LYS A 332 -19.66 -6.02 6.59
N PHE A 333 -19.26 -4.90 5.99
CA PHE A 333 -18.44 -4.85 4.76
C PHE A 333 -17.17 -5.69 4.87
N LEU A 334 -16.42 -5.57 5.98
CA LEU A 334 -15.20 -6.35 6.19
C LEU A 334 -15.49 -7.85 6.32
N ASN A 335 -16.56 -8.21 7.04
CA ASN A 335 -17.00 -9.61 7.18
C ASN A 335 -17.42 -10.21 5.83
N ASP A 336 -18.23 -9.48 5.06
CA ASP A 336 -18.73 -9.94 3.75
C ASP A 336 -17.60 -10.07 2.75
N THR A 337 -16.66 -9.13 2.77
CA THR A 337 -15.42 -9.21 1.96
C THR A 337 -14.60 -10.46 2.31
N HIS A 338 -14.36 -10.72 3.60
CA HIS A 338 -13.63 -11.92 4.00
C HIS A 338 -14.40 -13.21 3.69
N ALA A 339 -15.71 -13.23 3.92
CA ALA A 339 -16.54 -14.39 3.59
C ALA A 339 -16.53 -14.70 2.09
N ALA A 340 -16.54 -13.66 1.25
CA ALA A 340 -16.45 -13.80 -0.20
C ALA A 340 -15.05 -14.24 -0.64
N MET A 341 -13.99 -13.73 -0.02
CA MET A 341 -12.61 -13.98 -0.40
C MET A 341 -11.76 -14.48 0.78
N PRO A 342 -12.00 -15.68 1.31
CA PRO A 342 -11.38 -16.16 2.55
C PRO A 342 -9.86 -16.32 2.47
N ASN A 343 -9.30 -16.44 1.26
CA ASN A 343 -7.86 -16.57 1.02
C ASN A 343 -7.19 -15.22 0.67
N THR A 344 -7.95 -14.16 0.47
CA THR A 344 -7.43 -12.82 0.21
C THR A 344 -7.08 -12.13 1.53
N LYS A 345 -5.91 -11.54 1.62
CA LYS A 345 -5.56 -10.64 2.72
C LYS A 345 -6.29 -9.31 2.55
N VAL A 346 -6.94 -8.85 3.58
CA VAL A 346 -7.62 -7.56 3.60
C VAL A 346 -6.78 -6.57 4.40
N GLN A 347 -6.41 -5.46 3.79
CA GLN A 347 -5.81 -4.33 4.48
C GLN A 347 -6.80 -3.17 4.48
N TYR A 348 -7.08 -2.61 5.64
CA TYR A 348 -7.94 -1.45 5.77
C TYR A 348 -7.12 -0.25 6.22
N ILE A 349 -7.16 0.80 5.43
CA ILE A 349 -6.52 2.06 5.76
C ILE A 349 -7.47 2.83 6.67
N MET A 350 -7.03 3.08 7.90
CA MET A 350 -7.78 3.85 8.89
C MET A 350 -8.05 5.26 8.37
N MET A 351 -9.22 5.81 8.70
CA MET A 351 -9.59 7.15 8.27
C MET A 351 -8.65 8.20 8.84
N ASN A 352 -8.12 9.08 7.98
CA ASN A 352 -7.26 10.18 8.39
C ASN A 352 -8.09 11.30 9.03
N LEU A 353 -7.51 12.00 10.01
CA LEU A 353 -8.01 13.34 10.38
C LEU A 353 -7.71 14.31 9.23
N ILE A 354 -8.68 15.13 8.87
CA ILE A 354 -8.64 16.02 7.69
C ILE A 354 -8.85 17.49 8.10
N PRO A 355 -7.97 18.41 7.67
CA PRO A 355 -7.96 19.79 8.17
C PRO A 355 -9.27 20.55 8.00
N GLY A 356 -9.97 20.32 6.88
CA GLY A 356 -11.20 21.01 6.54
C GLY A 356 -12.43 20.57 7.35
N TYR A 357 -12.32 19.48 8.13
CA TYR A 357 -13.48 18.80 8.73
C TYR A 357 -13.29 18.49 10.22
N LYS A 358 -12.75 19.44 10.96
CA LYS A 358 -12.42 19.29 12.39
C LYS A 358 -13.63 18.84 13.24
N GLY A 359 -14.85 19.26 12.89
CA GLY A 359 -16.06 18.89 13.61
C GLY A 359 -16.40 17.39 13.58
N TYR A 360 -15.71 16.59 12.74
CA TYR A 360 -15.93 15.16 12.61
C TYR A 360 -14.82 14.29 13.23
N TYR A 361 -13.82 14.90 13.89
CA TYR A 361 -12.70 14.16 14.46
C TYR A 361 -13.15 13.10 15.48
N ASP A 362 -14.12 13.41 16.31
CA ASP A 362 -14.65 12.46 17.30
C ASP A 362 -15.31 11.25 16.63
N VAL A 363 -16.03 11.46 15.54
CA VAL A 363 -16.64 10.38 14.74
C VAL A 363 -15.55 9.51 14.10
N ILE A 364 -14.56 10.13 13.45
CA ILE A 364 -13.44 9.42 12.82
C ILE A 364 -12.67 8.59 13.85
N ASN A 365 -12.30 9.20 14.98
CA ASN A 365 -11.55 8.54 16.04
C ASN A 365 -12.37 7.38 16.67
N SER A 366 -13.66 7.55 16.85
CA SER A 366 -14.55 6.50 17.39
C SER A 366 -14.63 5.29 16.45
N VAL A 367 -14.81 5.51 15.15
CA VAL A 367 -14.81 4.42 14.15
C VAL A 367 -13.44 3.74 14.10
N ASN A 368 -12.35 4.51 14.05
CA ASN A 368 -11.00 3.96 14.05
C ASN A 368 -10.71 3.12 15.31
N ALA A 369 -11.19 3.55 16.49
CA ALA A 369 -11.05 2.79 17.73
C ALA A 369 -11.80 1.46 17.66
N ASN A 370 -13.00 1.44 17.10
CA ASN A 370 -13.78 0.22 16.92
C ASN A 370 -13.08 -0.76 15.97
N VAL A 371 -12.53 -0.27 14.87
CA VAL A 371 -11.83 -1.13 13.90
C VAL A 371 -10.56 -1.72 14.48
N VAL A 372 -9.85 -0.99 15.35
CA VAL A 372 -8.69 -1.52 16.08
C VAL A 372 -9.09 -2.67 17.02
N GLN A 373 -10.21 -2.55 17.73
CA GLN A 373 -10.68 -3.64 18.58
C GLN A 373 -11.11 -4.86 17.76
N TYR A 374 -11.82 -4.63 16.66
CA TYR A 374 -12.26 -5.68 15.75
C TYR A 374 -11.09 -6.46 15.13
N GLN A 375 -10.05 -5.79 14.72
CA GLN A 375 -8.86 -6.39 14.12
C GLN A 375 -8.18 -7.39 15.07
N LYS A 376 -8.18 -7.15 16.37
CA LYS A 376 -7.54 -8.07 17.34
C LYS A 376 -8.05 -9.51 17.24
N SER A 377 -9.32 -9.69 16.96
CA SER A 377 -9.95 -11.01 16.78
C SER A 377 -9.87 -11.51 15.32
N ASN A 378 -9.43 -10.67 14.39
CA ASN A 378 -9.44 -10.93 12.96
C ASN A 378 -8.06 -10.78 12.33
N ALA A 379 -6.98 -10.77 13.12
CA ALA A 379 -5.60 -10.51 12.69
C ALA A 379 -5.05 -11.55 11.68
N SER A 380 -5.68 -12.71 11.56
CA SER A 380 -5.27 -13.73 10.60
C SER A 380 -5.52 -13.33 9.14
N TRP A 381 -6.50 -12.44 8.89
CA TRP A 381 -6.87 -12.02 7.55
C TRP A 381 -6.97 -10.50 7.37
N LEU A 382 -7.14 -9.73 8.46
CA LEU A 382 -7.28 -8.27 8.45
C LEU A 382 -6.05 -7.59 9.03
N THR A 383 -5.45 -6.69 8.26
CA THR A 383 -4.39 -5.78 8.70
C THR A 383 -4.89 -4.35 8.66
N LEU A 384 -4.54 -3.55 9.66
CA LEU A 384 -4.84 -2.12 9.68
C LEU A 384 -3.61 -1.32 9.30
N ILE A 385 -3.82 -0.31 8.47
CA ILE A 385 -2.78 0.66 8.11
C ILE A 385 -3.21 2.01 8.67
N ASN A 386 -2.38 2.65 9.49
CA ASN A 386 -2.64 3.97 10.05
C ASN A 386 -1.64 5.03 9.53
N PRO A 387 -1.74 5.42 8.27
CA PRO A 387 -0.84 6.44 7.73
C PRO A 387 -1.20 7.84 8.21
N GLY A 388 -2.38 8.02 8.82
CA GLY A 388 -2.84 9.28 9.38
C GLY A 388 -1.92 9.84 10.47
N GLU A 389 -1.28 8.96 11.24
CA GLU A 389 -0.32 9.38 12.27
C GLU A 389 0.87 10.17 11.71
N ALA A 390 1.32 9.85 10.50
CA ALA A 390 2.40 10.57 9.84
C ALA A 390 1.95 11.88 9.18
N LEU A 391 0.64 12.10 9.10
CA LEU A 391 0.05 13.30 8.51
C LEU A 391 -0.31 14.38 9.55
N ILE A 392 -0.11 14.11 10.84
CA ILE A 392 -0.39 15.06 11.93
C ILE A 392 0.88 15.72 12.43
N LYS A 393 0.70 16.89 13.07
CA LYS A 393 1.76 17.61 13.78
C LYS A 393 1.90 17.06 15.21
N GLU A 394 2.95 17.45 15.92
CA GLU A 394 3.18 17.11 17.33
C GLU A 394 1.97 17.46 18.26
N ASN A 395 1.22 18.47 17.91
CA ASN A 395 0.02 18.88 18.66
C ASN A 395 -1.24 18.05 18.33
N GLY A 396 -1.12 17.01 17.50
CA GLY A 396 -2.22 16.13 17.10
C GLY A 396 -3.13 16.68 15.98
N GLU A 397 -2.88 17.88 15.49
CA GLU A 397 -3.65 18.48 14.40
C GLU A 397 -3.09 18.03 13.03
N PRO A 398 -3.93 17.81 12.01
CA PRO A 398 -3.46 17.52 10.66
C PRO A 398 -2.50 18.58 10.13
N ASN A 399 -1.43 18.15 9.49
CA ASN A 399 -0.51 19.07 8.83
C ASN A 399 -1.05 19.45 7.46
N ALA A 400 -1.52 20.69 7.33
CA ALA A 400 -2.12 21.19 6.09
C ALA A 400 -1.22 21.06 4.85
N ALA A 401 0.11 20.97 5.01
CA ALA A 401 1.04 20.77 3.90
C ALA A 401 0.84 19.41 3.17
N TYR A 402 0.27 18.44 3.85
CA TYR A 402 -0.04 17.11 3.27
C TYR A 402 -1.40 17.04 2.59
N PHE A 403 -2.17 18.12 2.61
CA PHE A 403 -3.50 18.19 2.03
C PHE A 403 -3.58 19.26 0.94
N ARG A 404 -4.55 19.10 0.03
CA ARG A 404 -4.91 20.13 -0.94
C ARG A 404 -5.64 21.28 -0.25
N THR A 405 -5.86 22.35 -0.97
CA THR A 405 -6.56 23.56 -0.46
C THR A 405 -8.00 23.28 -0.02
N ASP A 406 -8.60 22.19 -0.46
CA ASP A 406 -9.93 21.74 -0.01
C ASP A 406 -9.93 21.18 1.42
N GLY A 407 -8.75 20.95 1.99
CA GLY A 407 -8.58 20.42 3.35
C GLY A 407 -9.10 18.99 3.53
N LEU A 408 -9.32 18.25 2.44
CA LEU A 408 -9.83 16.88 2.42
C LEU A 408 -8.84 15.94 1.73
N HIS A 409 -8.49 16.24 0.48
CA HIS A 409 -7.70 15.35 -0.35
C HIS A 409 -6.21 15.57 -0.11
N LEU A 410 -5.46 14.47 -0.23
CA LEU A 410 -4.01 14.52 -0.06
C LEU A 410 -3.35 15.35 -1.17
N SER A 411 -2.34 16.15 -0.79
CA SER A 411 -1.41 16.78 -1.72
C SER A 411 -0.43 15.74 -2.26
N TYR A 412 0.40 16.16 -3.20
CA TYR A 412 1.52 15.32 -3.65
C TYR A 412 2.39 14.81 -2.48
N TYR A 413 2.78 15.70 -1.57
CA TYR A 413 3.56 15.31 -0.38
C TYR A 413 2.79 14.39 0.56
N GLY A 414 1.48 14.59 0.67
CA GLY A 414 0.60 13.71 1.40
C GLY A 414 0.65 12.28 0.84
N TYR A 415 0.56 12.12 -0.49
CA TYR A 415 0.66 10.80 -1.12
C TYR A 415 2.04 10.16 -0.99
N VAL A 416 3.12 10.94 -1.01
CA VAL A 416 4.48 10.40 -0.78
C VAL A 416 4.59 9.75 0.60
N VAL A 417 4.10 10.42 1.64
CA VAL A 417 4.12 9.89 3.02
C VAL A 417 3.13 8.73 3.17
N TRP A 418 1.90 8.95 2.77
CA TRP A 418 0.79 8.01 2.90
C TRP A 418 1.04 6.72 2.10
N GLY A 419 1.44 6.87 0.85
CA GLY A 419 1.76 5.76 -0.05
C GLY A 419 2.97 4.96 0.40
N GLY A 420 3.99 5.59 0.97
CA GLY A 420 5.15 4.90 1.51
C GLY A 420 4.79 3.94 2.65
N ILE A 421 3.93 4.37 3.57
CA ILE A 421 3.45 3.54 4.69
C ILE A 421 2.58 2.38 4.18
N ILE A 422 1.68 2.65 3.23
CA ILE A 422 0.83 1.61 2.63
C ILE A 422 1.68 0.57 1.91
N LYS A 423 2.66 1.01 1.12
CA LYS A 423 3.58 0.12 0.43
C LYS A 423 4.30 -0.83 1.37
N GLN A 424 4.81 -0.31 2.48
CA GLN A 424 5.47 -1.13 3.49
C GLN A 424 4.52 -2.20 4.03
N SER A 425 3.30 -1.83 4.41
CA SER A 425 2.29 -2.77 4.91
C SER A 425 1.93 -3.84 3.87
N ILE A 426 1.83 -3.47 2.60
CA ILE A 426 1.58 -4.44 1.51
C ILE A 426 2.72 -5.45 1.43
N LEU A 427 3.97 -4.99 1.46
CA LEU A 427 5.14 -5.87 1.39
C LEU A 427 5.18 -6.86 2.54
N GLU A 428 5.02 -6.37 3.77
CA GLU A 428 4.95 -7.20 4.98
C GLU A 428 3.81 -8.24 4.88
N GLY A 429 2.68 -7.83 4.33
CA GLY A 429 1.55 -8.73 4.11
C GLY A 429 1.82 -9.79 3.03
N LEU A 430 2.55 -9.45 1.97
CA LEU A 430 2.90 -10.37 0.89
C LEU A 430 4.03 -11.34 1.26
N GLU A 431 4.96 -10.94 2.12
CA GLU A 431 6.03 -11.82 2.63
C GLU A 431 5.49 -12.98 3.50
N ASN A 432 4.32 -12.78 4.07
CA ASN A 432 3.64 -13.76 4.93
C ASN A 432 2.58 -14.60 4.18
N TYR A 433 2.66 -14.62 2.84
CA TYR A 433 1.66 -15.28 1.98
C TYR A 433 2.09 -16.69 1.57
#